data_7b0d4992f7a8a89ec7c49d80985b19b9
#
_entry.id   7b0d4992f7a8a89ec7c49d80985b19b9
#
_cell.length_a   1.000
_cell.length_b   1.000
_cell.length_c   1.000
_cell.angle_alpha   90.00
_cell.angle_beta   90.00
_cell.angle_gamma   90.00
#
_symmetry.space_group_name_H-M   'P 1'
#
loop_
_entity.id
_entity.type
_entity.pdbx_description
1 polymer ?
#
loop_
_entity_poly.entity_id
_entity_poly.type
_entity_poly.pdbx_seq_one_letter_code
_entity_poly.pdbx_strand_id
1 'polypeptide(L)'
;YQSIRERDISEPGSDNSAFADWVFRLEYDVLGLPRPTLNLFFDVDTECAGKNVDKKGFRDYIGSGRDVYEKSAGIQARARAKYREMSERFSDTVIIPCTENGAMLPPETISNAVFELLRERGLI
;
A
#
# COMPACT_ATOMS: atom_id res chain seq x y z
N TYR A 1 -4.00 -0.85 5.87
CA TYR A 1 -4.19 0.60 6.06
C TYR A 1 -4.86 0.93 7.40
N GLN A 2 -5.90 0.21 7.76
CA GLN A 2 -6.65 0.43 9.01
C GLN A 2 -5.81 0.23 10.28
N SER A 3 -4.73 -0.54 10.21
CA SER A 3 -3.83 -0.79 11.35
C SER A 3 -2.90 0.36 11.69
N ILE A 4 -2.94 1.47 10.96
CA ILE A 4 -2.04 2.63 11.13
C ILE A 4 -2.72 3.86 11.72
N ARG A 5 -3.76 3.69 12.52
CA ARG A 5 -4.39 4.79 13.23
C ARG A 5 -3.43 5.43 14.23
N GLU A 6 -3.56 6.74 14.46
CA GLU A 6 -2.65 7.53 15.31
C GLU A 6 -2.43 6.95 16.72
N ARG A 7 -3.48 6.44 17.36
CA ARG A 7 -3.37 5.84 18.70
C ARG A 7 -2.55 4.56 18.75
N ASP A 8 -2.41 3.89 17.60
CA ASP A 8 -1.66 2.63 17.49
C ASP A 8 -0.18 2.86 17.21
N ILE A 9 0.21 4.12 17.04
CA ILE A 9 1.53 4.57 16.57
C ILE A 9 2.23 5.45 17.60
N SER A 10 1.47 6.02 18.54
CA SER A 10 2.00 6.92 19.56
C SER A 10 2.87 6.24 20.62
N GLU A 11 2.86 4.90 20.67
CA GLU A 11 3.73 4.15 21.56
C GLU A 11 4.91 3.55 20.79
N PRO A 12 6.15 3.97 21.08
CA PRO A 12 7.34 3.33 20.53
C PRO A 12 7.35 1.85 20.91
N GLY A 13 7.21 0.97 19.91
CA GLY A 13 7.18 -0.47 20.12
C GLY A 13 5.80 -1.12 20.15
N SER A 14 4.72 -0.38 19.84
CA SER A 14 3.41 -1.01 19.62
C SER A 14 3.48 -1.85 18.34
N ASP A 15 3.53 -3.16 18.52
CA ASP A 15 3.48 -4.11 17.43
C ASP A 15 2.02 -4.28 16.97
N ASN A 16 1.67 -3.60 15.88
CA ASN A 16 0.36 -3.71 15.23
C ASN A 16 0.17 -5.04 14.47
N SER A 17 1.10 -5.97 14.62
CA SER A 17 1.00 -7.29 13.99
C SER A 17 -0.23 -8.06 14.46
N ALA A 18 -0.58 -7.96 15.75
CA ALA A 18 -1.74 -8.60 16.33
C ALA A 18 -3.07 -8.12 15.69
N PHE A 19 -3.18 -6.83 15.38
CA PHE A 19 -4.37 -6.30 14.69
C PHE A 19 -4.42 -6.78 13.24
N ALA A 20 -3.30 -6.78 12.54
CA ALA A 20 -3.22 -7.32 11.17
C ALA A 20 -3.59 -8.81 11.13
N ASP A 21 -3.07 -9.61 12.07
CA ASP A 21 -3.42 -11.03 12.21
C ASP A 21 -4.90 -11.25 12.48
N TRP A 22 -5.50 -10.41 13.32
CA TRP A 22 -6.94 -10.45 13.58
C TRP A 22 -7.75 -10.15 12.31
N VAL A 23 -7.35 -9.14 11.51
CA VAL A 23 -8.00 -8.81 10.23
C VAL A 23 -7.92 -9.99 9.26
N PHE A 24 -6.73 -10.59 9.10
CA PHE A 24 -6.55 -11.76 8.23
C PHE A 24 -7.43 -12.94 8.67
N ARG A 25 -7.50 -13.22 9.96
CA ARG A 25 -8.39 -14.26 10.49
C ARG A 25 -9.84 -13.94 10.23
N LEU A 26 -10.27 -12.70 10.45
CA LEU A 26 -11.64 -12.28 10.18
C LEU A 26 -12.00 -12.48 8.71
N GLU A 27 -11.18 -12.03 7.79
CA GLU A 27 -11.46 -12.08 6.36
C GLU A 27 -11.41 -13.50 5.80
N TYR A 28 -10.36 -14.24 6.10
CA TYR A 28 -10.11 -15.53 5.46
C TYR A 28 -10.69 -16.72 6.23
N ASP A 29 -10.61 -16.73 7.56
CA ASP A 29 -11.04 -17.86 8.36
C ASP A 29 -12.52 -17.72 8.81
N VAL A 30 -12.98 -16.51 9.17
CA VAL A 30 -14.34 -16.28 9.63
C VAL A 30 -15.29 -15.97 8.49
N LEU A 31 -14.96 -15.02 7.62
CA LEU A 31 -15.78 -14.62 6.46
C LEU A 31 -15.61 -15.54 5.26
N GLY A 32 -14.57 -16.36 5.24
CA GLY A 32 -14.31 -17.31 4.16
C GLY A 32 -13.97 -16.66 2.81
N LEU A 33 -13.41 -15.46 2.81
CA LEU A 33 -12.98 -14.81 1.57
C LEU A 33 -11.82 -15.59 0.93
N PRO A 34 -11.77 -15.69 -0.39
CA PRO A 34 -10.66 -16.34 -1.07
C PRO A 34 -9.36 -15.59 -0.83
N ARG A 35 -8.29 -16.33 -0.51
CA ARG A 35 -6.96 -15.74 -0.38
C ARG A 35 -6.42 -15.36 -1.76
N PRO A 36 -5.85 -14.17 -1.94
CA PRO A 36 -5.20 -13.80 -3.19
C PRO A 36 -3.97 -14.70 -3.44
N THR A 37 -3.74 -15.07 -4.68
CA THR A 37 -2.55 -15.82 -5.08
C THR A 37 -1.29 -14.94 -4.96
N LEU A 38 -1.43 -13.67 -5.25
CA LEU A 38 -0.36 -12.68 -5.22
C LEU A 38 -0.92 -11.30 -4.89
N ASN A 39 -0.28 -10.61 -3.96
CA ASN A 39 -0.53 -9.21 -3.63
C ASN A 39 0.60 -8.36 -4.20
N LEU A 40 0.26 -7.34 -4.96
CA LEU A 40 1.23 -6.38 -5.49
C LEU A 40 1.09 -5.05 -4.74
N PHE A 41 2.16 -4.62 -4.10
CA PHE A 41 2.24 -3.29 -3.53
C PHE A 41 3.02 -2.36 -4.46
N PHE A 42 2.34 -1.43 -5.09
CA PHE A 42 2.94 -0.39 -5.91
C PHE A 42 3.54 0.70 -4.99
N ASP A 43 4.83 0.64 -4.80
CA ASP A 43 5.54 1.52 -3.88
C ASP A 43 5.86 2.86 -4.53
N VAL A 44 5.07 3.87 -4.16
CA VAL A 44 5.23 5.26 -4.62
C VAL A 44 5.74 6.12 -3.47
N ASP A 45 6.72 6.94 -3.73
CA ASP A 45 7.20 7.94 -2.79
C ASP A 45 6.07 8.84 -2.29
N THR A 46 6.07 9.16 -1.00
CA THR A 46 5.00 9.96 -0.37
C THR A 46 4.82 11.32 -1.04
N GLU A 47 5.92 11.98 -1.43
CA GLU A 47 5.88 13.25 -2.15
C GLU A 47 5.28 13.08 -3.56
N CYS A 48 5.69 12.06 -4.30
CA CYS A 48 5.13 11.75 -5.61
C CYS A 48 3.65 11.36 -5.53
N ALA A 49 3.26 10.60 -4.52
CA ALA A 49 1.86 10.25 -4.27
C ALA A 49 1.01 11.51 -4.05
N GLY A 50 1.50 12.46 -3.23
CA GLY A 50 0.84 13.75 -3.02
C GLY A 50 0.65 14.55 -4.30
N LYS A 51 1.71 14.68 -5.11
CA LYS A 51 1.64 15.35 -6.41
C LYS A 51 0.65 14.70 -7.40
N ASN A 52 0.55 13.36 -7.38
CA ASN A 52 -0.38 12.63 -8.22
C ASN A 52 -1.84 12.86 -7.81
N VAL A 53 -2.11 12.98 -6.51
CA VAL A 53 -3.44 13.36 -6.01
C VAL A 53 -3.82 14.75 -6.47
N ASP A 54 -2.91 15.72 -6.38
CA ASP A 54 -3.13 17.10 -6.83
C ASP A 54 -3.42 17.18 -8.33
N LYS A 55 -2.73 16.38 -9.15
CA LYS A 55 -2.95 16.32 -10.60
C LYS A 55 -4.31 15.74 -11.01
N LYS A 56 -4.93 14.88 -10.18
CA LYS A 56 -6.25 14.30 -10.48
C LYS A 56 -7.40 15.31 -10.41
N GLY A 57 -7.15 16.49 -9.87
CA GLY A 57 -8.12 17.58 -9.82
C GLY A 57 -9.30 17.34 -8.89
N PHE A 58 -10.32 18.16 -9.09
CA PHE A 58 -11.54 18.21 -8.29
C PHE A 58 -12.38 16.92 -8.45
N ARG A 59 -12.78 16.34 -7.33
CA ARG A 59 -13.77 15.25 -7.29
C ARG A 59 -15.04 15.77 -6.60
N ASP A 60 -16.15 15.78 -7.29
CA ASP A 60 -17.42 16.38 -6.84
C ASP A 60 -17.90 15.92 -5.45
N TYR A 61 -17.58 14.67 -5.08
CA TYR A 61 -18.01 14.10 -3.80
C TYR A 61 -17.06 14.40 -2.61
N ILE A 62 -15.87 14.97 -2.87
CA ILE A 62 -14.89 15.30 -1.82
C ILE A 62 -14.83 16.82 -1.56
N GLY A 63 -15.41 17.62 -2.44
CA GLY A 63 -15.29 19.07 -2.39
C GLY A 63 -13.92 19.59 -2.84
N SER A 64 -13.58 20.83 -2.54
CA SER A 64 -12.35 21.52 -2.96
C SER A 64 -11.10 21.15 -2.17
N GLY A 65 -11.04 19.98 -1.52
CA GLY A 65 -9.92 19.58 -0.66
C GLY A 65 -9.53 18.12 -0.83
N ARG A 66 -8.29 17.82 -0.41
CA ARG A 66 -7.85 16.42 -0.24
C ARG A 66 -8.68 15.76 0.85
N ASP A 67 -8.94 14.46 0.72
CA ASP A 67 -9.46 13.65 1.82
C ASP A 67 -8.57 13.84 3.07
N VAL A 68 -9.18 13.76 4.25
CA VAL A 68 -8.49 13.92 5.55
C VAL A 68 -7.29 12.95 5.66
N TYR A 69 -7.41 11.74 5.14
CA TYR A 69 -6.34 10.75 5.12
C TYR A 69 -5.23 11.07 4.11
N GLU A 70 -5.57 11.67 2.97
CA GLU A 70 -4.62 12.10 1.95
C GLU A 70 -3.84 13.35 2.36
N LYS A 71 -4.40 14.18 3.24
CA LYS A 71 -3.74 15.39 3.76
C LYS A 71 -2.60 15.10 4.74
N SER A 72 -2.57 13.92 5.34
CA SER A 72 -1.56 13.57 6.34
C SER A 72 -0.39 12.81 5.70
N ALA A 73 0.69 13.52 5.42
CA ALA A 73 1.95 12.90 4.97
C ALA A 73 2.47 11.83 5.95
N GLY A 74 2.23 12.03 7.25
CA GLY A 74 2.59 11.06 8.28
C GLY A 74 1.83 9.74 8.15
N ILE A 75 0.53 9.78 7.86
CA ILE A 75 -0.28 8.57 7.63
C ILE A 75 0.19 7.84 6.37
N GLN A 76 0.47 8.56 5.29
CA GLN A 76 0.97 7.96 4.05
C GLN A 76 2.33 7.28 4.24
N ALA A 77 3.25 7.92 4.94
CA ALA A 77 4.55 7.33 5.24
C ALA A 77 4.45 6.07 6.09
N ARG A 78 3.57 6.06 7.08
CA ARG A 78 3.31 4.89 7.93
C ARG A 78 2.63 3.75 7.16
N ALA A 79 1.68 4.07 6.29
CA ALA A 79 1.05 3.10 5.41
C ALA A 79 2.10 2.42 4.52
N ARG A 80 2.97 3.20 3.90
CA ARG A 80 4.07 2.70 3.08
C ARG A 80 4.98 1.76 3.87
N ALA A 81 5.39 2.16 5.07
CA ALA A 81 6.22 1.33 5.94
C ALA A 81 5.53 0.00 6.31
N LYS A 82 4.23 0.03 6.59
CA LYS A 82 3.45 -1.17 6.93
C LYS A 82 3.33 -2.14 5.75
N TYR A 83 3.10 -1.64 4.54
CA TYR A 83 3.08 -2.49 3.35
C TYR A 83 4.45 -3.13 3.05
N ARG A 84 5.54 -2.41 3.29
CA ARG A 84 6.89 -2.97 3.18
C ARG A 84 7.13 -4.07 4.21
N GLU A 85 6.76 -3.86 5.46
CA GLU A 85 6.80 -4.89 6.51
C GLU A 85 5.99 -6.13 6.11
N MET A 86 4.80 -5.95 5.54
CA MET A 86 3.96 -7.05 5.05
C MET A 86 4.65 -7.85 3.94
N SER A 87 5.38 -7.21 3.04
CA SER A 87 6.12 -7.91 1.98
C SER A 87 7.29 -8.75 2.51
N GLU A 88 7.88 -8.34 3.62
CA GLU A 88 8.91 -9.13 4.29
C GLU A 88 8.31 -10.33 5.04
N ARG A 89 7.10 -10.15 5.57
CA ARG A 89 6.40 -11.15 6.39
C ARG A 89 5.67 -12.21 5.56
N PHE A 90 5.13 -11.83 4.40
CA PHE A 90 4.31 -12.69 3.54
C PHE A 90 4.93 -12.85 2.16
N SER A 91 5.24 -14.09 1.79
CA SER A 91 5.86 -14.42 0.50
C SER A 91 4.96 -14.18 -0.73
N ASP A 92 3.64 -14.04 -0.51
CA ASP A 92 2.66 -13.71 -1.54
C ASP A 92 2.48 -12.19 -1.75
N THR A 93 3.18 -11.38 -0.97
CA THR A 93 3.14 -9.91 -1.08
C THR A 93 4.47 -9.41 -1.63
N VAL A 94 4.43 -8.78 -2.80
CA VAL A 94 5.62 -8.30 -3.51
C VAL A 94 5.54 -6.80 -3.75
N ILE A 95 6.65 -6.11 -3.52
CA ILE A 95 6.78 -4.68 -3.79
C ILE A 95 7.12 -4.47 -5.27
N ILE A 96 6.38 -3.60 -5.94
CA ILE A 96 6.69 -3.08 -7.27
C ILE A 96 7.13 -1.63 -7.11
N PRO A 97 8.42 -1.32 -7.26
CA PRO A 97 8.90 0.06 -7.20
C PRO A 97 8.29 0.90 -8.33
N CYS A 98 7.70 2.04 -7.98
CA CYS A 98 7.07 2.94 -8.94
C CYS A 98 7.75 4.32 -9.00
N THR A 99 8.71 4.57 -8.12
CA THR A 99 9.49 5.81 -8.08
C THR A 99 10.97 5.52 -7.99
N GLU A 100 11.76 6.36 -8.63
CA GLU A 100 13.21 6.36 -8.56
C GLU A 100 13.71 7.81 -8.52
N ASN A 101 14.64 8.11 -7.60
CA ASN A 101 15.21 9.45 -7.43
C ASN A 101 14.16 10.57 -7.30
N GLY A 102 13.06 10.31 -6.60
CA GLY A 102 11.99 11.28 -6.38
C GLY A 102 11.06 11.53 -7.59
N ALA A 103 11.14 10.70 -8.61
CA ALA A 103 10.29 10.78 -9.81
C ALA A 103 9.56 9.47 -10.08
N MET A 104 8.36 9.57 -10.68
CA MET A 104 7.62 8.39 -11.13
C MET A 104 8.34 7.70 -12.27
N LEU A 105 8.43 6.37 -12.18
CA LEU A 105 8.87 5.55 -13.31
C LEU A 105 7.83 5.58 -14.44
N PRO A 106 8.25 5.41 -15.70
CA PRO A 106 7.33 5.28 -16.82
C PRO A 106 6.34 4.12 -16.60
N PRO A 107 5.07 4.26 -16.98
CA PRO A 107 4.08 3.18 -16.84
C PRO A 107 4.50 1.86 -17.50
N GLU A 108 5.20 1.92 -18.62
CA GLU A 108 5.75 0.72 -19.29
C GLU A 108 6.77 -0.01 -18.43
N THR A 109 7.65 0.70 -17.74
CA THR A 109 8.65 0.11 -16.83
C THR A 109 7.97 -0.64 -15.71
N ILE A 110 6.97 -0.02 -15.09
CA ILE A 110 6.18 -0.63 -14.01
C ILE A 110 5.41 -1.85 -14.53
N SER A 111 4.77 -1.72 -15.69
CA SER A 111 4.02 -2.81 -16.33
C SER A 111 4.92 -4.01 -16.64
N ASN A 112 6.10 -3.77 -17.22
CA ASN A 112 7.06 -4.82 -17.53
C ASN A 112 7.52 -5.55 -16.25
N ALA A 113 7.79 -4.83 -15.17
CA ALA A 113 8.16 -5.44 -13.89
C ALA A 113 7.07 -6.37 -13.36
N VAL A 114 5.80 -5.97 -13.50
CA VAL A 114 4.65 -6.83 -13.13
C VAL A 114 4.59 -8.08 -14.03
N PHE A 115 4.72 -7.93 -15.35
CA PHE A 115 4.67 -9.06 -16.27
C PHE A 115 5.81 -10.05 -16.02
N GLU A 116 7.03 -9.57 -15.79
CA GLU A 116 8.16 -10.44 -15.46
C GLU A 116 7.93 -11.21 -14.16
N LEU A 117 7.45 -10.54 -13.12
CA LEU A 117 7.11 -11.19 -11.85
C LEU A 117 6.03 -12.27 -12.03
N LEU A 118 4.97 -12.00 -12.78
CA LEU A 118 3.90 -12.96 -13.02
C LEU A 118 4.41 -14.19 -13.79
N ARG A 119 5.34 -13.97 -14.74
CA ARG A 119 5.98 -15.05 -15.51
C ARG A 119 6.90 -15.89 -14.62
N GLU A 120 7.73 -15.25 -13.79
CA GLU A 120 8.59 -15.95 -12.84
C GLU A 120 7.81 -16.81 -11.84
N ARG A 121 6.63 -16.35 -11.46
CA ARG A 121 5.71 -17.07 -10.55
C ARG A 121 4.86 -18.11 -11.28
N GLY A 122 4.97 -18.26 -12.60
CA GLY A 122 4.18 -19.20 -13.38
C GLY A 122 2.69 -18.89 -13.44
N LEU A 123 2.32 -17.62 -13.27
CA LEU A 123 0.93 -17.15 -13.30
C LEU A 123 0.48 -16.74 -14.71
N ILE A 124 1.43 -16.51 -15.58
CA ILE A 124 1.20 -16.28 -17.02
C ILE A 124 2.24 -16.98 -17.87
#